data_f1460b6139cfdd12719a5274278c4542
#
_entry.id   f1460b6139cfdd12719a5274278c4542
#
_cell.length_a   1.000
_cell.length_b   1.000
_cell.length_c   1.000
_cell.angle_alpha   90.00
_cell.angle_beta   90.00
_cell.angle_gamma   90.00
#
_symmetry.space_group_name_H-M   'P 1'
#
loop_
_entity.id
_entity.type
_entity.pdbx_description
1 polymer ?
#
loop_
_entity_poly.entity_id
_entity_poly.type
_entity_poly.pdbx_seq_one_letter_code
_entity_poly.pdbx_strand_id
1 'polypeptide(L)'
;MLRRWEELPNFMRTPEVRPYWERLYKKRRQLELKRAFDLCVAIMVLIVTAIPMGVIAVAIKLDSKGPVFYRQERVTTYGKKFKIHKVRTMVSNADKIGTAVTVSGDSRVTRVGAKLRNLRLDELPQVFDVISGDMSFVGTRPEVTKYVNEYKPEFYATLLMPAGITSEASIRYKDEYSLLSAADDVDKVYIEEVLPAKMKWNLESVRRFRFLREILTMFRTVAAVLGKDYN
;
A
#
# COMPACT_ATOMS: atom_id res chain seq x y z
N MET A 1 2.73 9.12 -15.91
CA MET A 1 3.58 10.34 -15.96
C MET A 1 3.16 11.34 -14.90
N LEU A 2 4.10 12.11 -14.34
CA LEU A 2 3.77 13.20 -13.43
C LEU A 2 3.05 14.32 -14.20
N ARG A 3 1.87 14.73 -13.72
CA ARG A 3 1.08 15.82 -14.32
C ARG A 3 1.79 17.16 -14.15
N ARG A 4 1.51 18.12 -15.05
CA ARG A 4 1.92 19.50 -14.86
C ARG A 4 1.24 20.07 -13.62
N TRP A 5 1.84 21.11 -13.03
CA TRP A 5 1.32 21.68 -11.79
C TRP A 5 -0.13 22.16 -11.91
N GLU A 6 -0.44 22.78 -13.04
CA GLU A 6 -1.75 23.33 -13.35
C GLU A 6 -2.82 22.25 -13.57
N GLU A 7 -2.40 21.01 -13.88
CA GLU A 7 -3.27 19.86 -14.12
C GLU A 7 -3.54 19.05 -12.83
N LEU A 8 -2.88 19.41 -11.72
CA LEU A 8 -3.14 18.77 -10.44
C LEU A 8 -4.52 19.17 -9.89
N PRO A 9 -5.20 18.27 -9.17
CA PRO A 9 -6.42 18.61 -8.46
C PRO A 9 -6.22 19.82 -7.52
N ASN A 10 -7.25 20.62 -7.32
CA ASN A 10 -7.17 21.85 -6.51
C ASN A 10 -6.63 21.61 -5.11
N PHE A 11 -7.05 20.53 -4.45
CA PHE A 11 -6.62 20.18 -3.09
C PHE A 11 -5.12 19.84 -2.99
N MET A 12 -4.45 19.54 -4.12
CA MET A 12 -3.01 19.26 -4.17
C MET A 12 -2.18 20.50 -4.58
N ARG A 13 -2.81 21.56 -5.10
CA ARG A 13 -2.11 22.77 -5.54
C ARG A 13 -1.87 23.73 -4.37
N THR A 14 -1.15 23.25 -3.37
CA THR A 14 -0.86 24.03 -2.14
C THR A 14 0.64 24.34 -2.03
N PRO A 15 1.02 25.38 -1.27
CA PRO A 15 2.43 25.70 -1.02
C PRO A 15 3.22 24.54 -0.43
N GLU A 16 2.57 23.69 0.40
CA GLU A 16 3.19 22.55 1.07
C GLU A 16 3.55 21.43 0.08
N VAL A 17 2.71 21.20 -0.94
CA VAL A 17 2.92 20.15 -1.97
C VAL A 17 3.92 20.60 -3.03
N ARG A 18 4.00 21.91 -3.32
CA ARG A 18 4.81 22.48 -4.41
C ARG A 18 6.28 22.01 -4.40
N PRO A 19 7.02 22.04 -3.27
CA PRO A 19 8.43 21.63 -3.24
C PRO A 19 8.65 20.18 -3.61
N TYR A 20 7.70 19.28 -3.27
CA TYR A 20 7.75 17.86 -3.62
C TYR A 20 7.53 17.66 -5.11
N TRP A 21 6.52 18.34 -5.68
CA TRP A 21 6.23 18.29 -7.10
C TRP A 21 7.42 18.77 -7.94
N GLU A 22 8.03 19.90 -7.60
CA GLU A 22 9.19 20.45 -8.32
C GLU A 22 10.38 19.49 -8.34
N ARG A 23 10.63 18.81 -7.21
CA ARG A 23 11.70 17.78 -7.11
C ARG A 23 11.40 16.57 -7.99
N LEU A 24 10.16 16.08 -7.98
CA LEU A 24 9.75 14.95 -8.82
C LEU A 24 9.76 15.35 -10.30
N TYR A 25 9.34 16.56 -10.63
CA TYR A 25 9.32 17.06 -12.01
C TYR A 25 10.72 17.13 -12.62
N LYS A 26 11.73 17.55 -11.85
CA LYS A 26 13.15 17.48 -12.25
C LYS A 26 13.62 16.04 -12.51
N LYS A 27 12.95 15.04 -11.95
CA LYS A 27 13.29 13.62 -12.08
C LYS A 27 12.29 12.81 -12.90
N ARG A 28 11.46 13.47 -13.72
CA ARG A 28 10.38 12.81 -14.47
C ARG A 28 10.85 11.61 -15.30
N ARG A 29 12.05 11.66 -15.90
CA ARG A 29 12.64 10.53 -16.63
C ARG A 29 12.89 9.31 -15.73
N GLN A 30 13.26 9.52 -14.47
CA GLN A 30 13.41 8.42 -13.50
C GLN A 30 12.03 7.84 -13.11
N LEU A 31 10.97 8.65 -13.08
CA LEU A 31 9.60 8.15 -12.85
C LEU A 31 9.12 7.30 -14.04
N GLU A 32 9.46 7.68 -15.26
CA GLU A 32 9.16 6.89 -16.47
C GLU A 32 9.92 5.56 -16.45
N LEU A 33 11.22 5.60 -16.12
CA LEU A 33 12.05 4.41 -15.97
C LEU A 33 11.50 3.48 -14.86
N LYS A 34 11.10 4.08 -13.72
CA LYS A 34 10.43 3.34 -12.64
C LYS A 34 9.18 2.63 -13.15
N ARG A 35 8.33 3.31 -13.91
CA ARG A 35 7.09 2.72 -14.45
C ARG A 35 7.37 1.55 -15.39
N ALA A 36 8.36 1.69 -16.28
CA ALA A 36 8.77 0.62 -17.18
C ALA A 36 9.30 -0.59 -16.39
N PHE A 37 10.13 -0.34 -15.38
CA PHE A 37 10.65 -1.37 -14.48
C PHE A 37 9.52 -2.07 -13.70
N ASP A 38 8.62 -1.29 -13.08
CA ASP A 38 7.46 -1.83 -12.35
C ASP A 38 6.63 -2.77 -13.25
N LEU A 39 6.40 -2.38 -14.50
CA LEU A 39 5.62 -3.19 -15.44
C LEU A 39 6.34 -4.50 -15.79
N CYS A 40 7.64 -4.44 -16.11
CA CYS A 40 8.45 -5.63 -16.42
C CYS A 40 8.48 -6.60 -15.23
N VAL A 41 8.75 -6.09 -14.02
CA VAL A 41 8.78 -6.91 -12.80
C VAL A 41 7.40 -7.47 -12.49
N ALA A 42 6.32 -6.69 -12.65
CA ALA A 42 4.96 -7.15 -12.38
C ALA A 42 4.55 -8.31 -13.31
N ILE A 43 4.89 -8.23 -14.60
CA ILE A 43 4.63 -9.32 -15.55
C ILE A 43 5.42 -10.58 -15.15
N MET A 44 6.71 -10.42 -14.78
CA MET A 44 7.53 -11.55 -14.33
C MET A 44 6.96 -12.19 -13.06
N VAL A 45 6.60 -11.38 -12.06
CA VAL A 45 5.97 -11.85 -10.80
C VAL A 45 4.66 -12.56 -11.10
N LEU A 46 3.82 -12.02 -11.99
CA LEU A 46 2.55 -12.64 -12.37
C LEU A 46 2.75 -14.04 -12.97
N ILE A 47 3.72 -14.19 -13.89
CA ILE A 47 4.03 -15.49 -14.51
C ILE A 47 4.47 -16.50 -13.44
N VAL A 48 5.39 -16.11 -12.56
CA VAL A 48 5.94 -17.00 -11.51
C VAL A 48 4.87 -17.35 -10.47
N THR A 49 3.99 -16.41 -10.13
CA THR A 49 2.99 -16.62 -9.07
C THR A 49 1.64 -17.13 -9.56
N ALA A 50 1.43 -17.31 -10.86
CA ALA A 50 0.16 -17.76 -11.42
C ALA A 50 -0.30 -19.11 -10.82
N ILE A 51 0.59 -20.12 -10.78
CA ILE A 51 0.28 -21.44 -10.19
C ILE A 51 0.08 -21.33 -8.68
N PRO A 52 0.99 -20.72 -7.87
CA PRO A 52 0.75 -20.46 -6.46
C PRO A 52 -0.58 -19.74 -6.17
N MET A 53 -0.94 -18.72 -6.94
CA MET A 53 -2.23 -18.03 -6.77
C MET A 53 -3.43 -18.95 -7.03
N GLY A 54 -3.33 -19.85 -8.00
CA GLY A 54 -4.35 -20.89 -8.26
C GLY A 54 -4.52 -21.82 -7.06
N VAL A 55 -3.43 -22.31 -6.47
CA VAL A 55 -3.45 -23.14 -5.26
C VAL A 55 -4.06 -22.39 -4.07
N ILE A 56 -3.66 -21.13 -3.85
CA ILE A 56 -4.23 -20.27 -2.82
C ILE A 56 -5.74 -20.08 -3.03
N ALA A 57 -6.19 -19.87 -4.26
CA ALA A 57 -7.60 -19.72 -4.60
C ALA A 57 -8.43 -20.95 -4.20
N VAL A 58 -7.93 -22.16 -4.48
CA VAL A 58 -8.56 -23.43 -4.07
C VAL A 58 -8.58 -23.53 -2.55
N ALA A 59 -7.47 -23.28 -1.86
CA ALA A 59 -7.38 -23.35 -0.40
C ALA A 59 -8.39 -22.42 0.27
N ILE A 60 -8.55 -21.17 -0.23
CA ILE A 60 -9.54 -20.21 0.29
C ILE A 60 -10.98 -20.69 0.09
N LYS A 61 -11.28 -21.34 -1.06
CA LYS A 61 -12.62 -21.87 -1.34
C LYS A 61 -12.97 -23.04 -0.44
N LEU A 62 -12.00 -23.88 -0.09
CA LEU A 62 -12.18 -24.99 0.83
C LEU A 62 -12.30 -24.54 2.30
N ASP A 63 -11.63 -23.45 2.68
CA ASP A 63 -11.62 -22.95 4.06
C ASP A 63 -12.89 -22.16 4.43
N SER A 64 -13.46 -21.39 3.48
CA SER A 64 -14.64 -20.57 3.75
C SER A 64 -15.47 -20.25 2.52
N LYS A 65 -16.80 -20.08 2.69
CA LYS A 65 -17.73 -19.71 1.61
C LYS A 65 -17.54 -18.26 1.17
N GLY A 66 -17.58 -18.01 -0.15
CA GLY A 66 -17.54 -16.66 -0.74
C GLY A 66 -16.50 -16.50 -1.88
N PRO A 67 -16.24 -15.28 -2.37
CA PRO A 67 -15.30 -15.01 -3.46
C PRO A 67 -13.86 -15.24 -3.01
N VAL A 68 -12.95 -15.56 -3.97
CA VAL A 68 -11.50 -15.70 -3.70
C VAL A 68 -10.87 -14.35 -3.43
N PHE A 69 -11.25 -13.35 -4.20
CA PHE A 69 -10.69 -12.01 -4.08
C PHE A 69 -11.56 -11.13 -3.19
N TYR A 70 -10.88 -10.30 -2.41
CA TYR A 70 -11.45 -9.18 -1.67
C TYR A 70 -11.01 -7.88 -2.34
N ARG A 71 -11.94 -6.95 -2.51
CA ARG A 71 -11.73 -5.68 -3.20
C ARG A 71 -12.17 -4.54 -2.31
N GLN A 72 -11.23 -3.74 -1.82
CA GLN A 72 -11.52 -2.57 -0.97
C GLN A 72 -11.17 -1.28 -1.70
N GLU A 73 -12.01 -0.26 -1.58
CA GLU A 73 -11.72 1.08 -2.11
C GLU A 73 -10.54 1.69 -1.36
N ARG A 74 -9.58 2.18 -2.13
CA ARG A 74 -8.38 2.87 -1.67
C ARG A 74 -8.12 4.08 -2.55
N VAL A 75 -7.26 4.98 -2.04
CA VAL A 75 -6.86 6.20 -2.76
C VAL A 75 -5.43 6.05 -3.27
N THR A 76 -5.20 6.46 -4.51
CA THR A 76 -3.89 6.47 -5.17
C THR A 76 -3.60 7.85 -5.79
N THR A 77 -2.77 7.89 -6.81
CA THR A 77 -2.28 9.10 -7.48
C THR A 77 -3.37 10.13 -7.72
N TYR A 78 -3.12 11.36 -7.34
CA TYR A 78 -4.01 12.51 -7.53
C TYR A 78 -5.40 12.37 -6.89
N GLY A 79 -5.51 11.54 -5.83
CA GLY A 79 -6.79 11.29 -5.17
C GLY A 79 -7.72 10.32 -5.92
N LYS A 80 -7.23 9.63 -6.98
CA LYS A 80 -8.01 8.63 -7.69
C LYS A 80 -8.38 7.48 -6.76
N LYS A 81 -9.65 7.12 -6.72
CA LYS A 81 -10.13 5.93 -6.03
C LYS A 81 -9.95 4.69 -6.93
N PHE A 82 -9.51 3.59 -6.34
CA PHE A 82 -9.42 2.30 -7.02
C PHE A 82 -9.77 1.18 -6.04
N LYS A 83 -10.07 0.00 -6.55
CA LYS A 83 -10.35 -1.18 -5.72
C LYS A 83 -9.14 -2.08 -5.71
N ILE A 84 -8.38 -2.05 -4.60
CA ILE A 84 -7.17 -2.87 -4.43
C ILE A 84 -7.49 -4.37 -4.51
N HIS A 85 -6.63 -5.15 -5.15
CA HIS A 85 -6.77 -6.60 -5.23
C HIS A 85 -6.06 -7.26 -4.04
N LYS A 86 -6.80 -8.06 -3.27
CA LYS A 86 -6.25 -8.96 -2.25
C LYS A 86 -6.95 -10.30 -2.33
N VAL A 87 -6.31 -11.37 -1.87
CA VAL A 87 -7.07 -12.59 -1.59
C VAL A 87 -7.84 -12.44 -0.28
N ARG A 88 -8.99 -13.08 -0.22
CA ARG A 88 -9.83 -13.06 0.99
C ARG A 88 -9.17 -13.85 2.11
N THR A 89 -8.95 -13.18 3.23
CA THR A 89 -8.37 -13.76 4.47
C THR A 89 -9.32 -13.71 5.65
N MET A 90 -10.49 -13.13 5.46
CA MET A 90 -11.55 -13.00 6.47
C MET A 90 -12.84 -13.66 6.00
N VAL A 91 -13.74 -13.92 6.93
CA VAL A 91 -15.11 -14.38 6.63
C VAL A 91 -15.86 -13.38 5.75
N SER A 92 -16.86 -13.85 5.01
CA SER A 92 -17.68 -12.98 4.17
C SER A 92 -18.38 -11.91 5.03
N ASN A 93 -18.43 -10.66 4.53
CA ASN A 93 -18.99 -9.50 5.23
C ASN A 93 -18.21 -9.04 6.48
N ALA A 94 -16.96 -9.42 6.64
CA ALA A 94 -16.08 -8.96 7.74
C ALA A 94 -15.96 -7.42 7.81
N ASP A 95 -16.06 -6.73 6.68
CA ASP A 95 -16.08 -5.27 6.56
C ASP A 95 -17.31 -4.60 7.16
N LYS A 96 -18.41 -5.35 7.37
CA LYS A 96 -19.63 -4.88 8.06
C LYS A 96 -19.57 -5.10 9.58
N ILE A 97 -18.57 -5.85 10.05
CA ILE A 97 -18.44 -6.25 11.45
C ILE A 97 -17.10 -5.70 11.98
N GLY A 98 -17.14 -4.55 12.65
CA GLY A 98 -15.94 -3.96 13.28
C GLY A 98 -15.25 -2.89 12.44
N THR A 99 -14.00 -2.55 12.81
CA THR A 99 -13.23 -1.44 12.25
C THR A 99 -12.59 -1.77 10.89
N ALA A 100 -12.20 -0.73 10.14
CA ALA A 100 -11.47 -0.88 8.88
C ALA A 100 -10.03 -1.40 9.07
N VAL A 101 -9.48 -1.25 10.27
CA VAL A 101 -8.15 -1.74 10.66
C VAL A 101 -8.29 -3.10 11.35
N THR A 102 -7.44 -4.03 10.99
CA THR A 102 -7.36 -5.36 11.63
C THR A 102 -6.48 -5.26 12.88
N VAL A 103 -6.92 -5.87 13.98
CA VAL A 103 -6.14 -5.97 15.23
C VAL A 103 -5.58 -7.39 15.39
N SER A 104 -4.65 -7.57 16.34
CA SER A 104 -4.12 -8.90 16.66
C SER A 104 -5.25 -9.79 17.22
N GLY A 105 -5.31 -11.06 16.78
CA GLY A 105 -6.33 -12.01 17.24
C GLY A 105 -7.74 -11.75 16.70
N ASP A 106 -7.89 -10.97 15.62
CA ASP A 106 -9.18 -10.66 15.01
C ASP A 106 -9.93 -11.93 14.60
N SER A 107 -11.06 -12.20 15.25
CA SER A 107 -11.90 -13.41 15.06
C SER A 107 -12.48 -13.54 13.65
N ARG A 108 -12.48 -12.47 12.87
CA ARG A 108 -12.93 -12.49 11.47
C ARG A 108 -11.94 -13.19 10.52
N VAL A 109 -10.68 -13.37 10.95
CA VAL A 109 -9.63 -13.98 10.13
C VAL A 109 -9.83 -15.48 10.07
N THR A 110 -9.86 -16.05 8.84
CA THR A 110 -10.00 -17.49 8.63
C THR A 110 -8.68 -18.23 8.91
N ARG A 111 -8.72 -19.55 9.08
CA ARG A 111 -7.54 -20.36 9.40
C ARG A 111 -6.48 -20.31 8.27
N VAL A 112 -6.91 -20.42 7.01
CA VAL A 112 -6.03 -20.22 5.84
C VAL A 112 -5.62 -18.77 5.74
N GLY A 113 -6.54 -17.84 5.99
CA GLY A 113 -6.29 -16.40 5.96
C GLY A 113 -5.17 -15.96 6.89
N ALA A 114 -5.09 -16.51 8.11
CA ALA A 114 -4.02 -16.23 9.06
C ALA A 114 -2.64 -16.60 8.49
N LYS A 115 -2.51 -17.80 7.88
CA LYS A 115 -1.26 -18.24 7.26
C LYS A 115 -0.86 -17.34 6.07
N LEU A 116 -1.83 -16.95 5.23
CA LEU A 116 -1.57 -16.08 4.09
C LEU A 116 -1.09 -14.69 4.51
N ARG A 117 -1.67 -14.13 5.57
CA ARG A 117 -1.26 -12.82 6.13
C ARG A 117 0.15 -12.87 6.73
N ASN A 118 0.47 -13.91 7.50
CA ASN A 118 1.80 -14.08 8.08
C ASN A 118 2.91 -14.14 7.02
N LEU A 119 2.60 -14.73 5.86
CA LEU A 119 3.52 -14.83 4.72
C LEU A 119 3.36 -13.68 3.71
N ARG A 120 2.48 -12.70 3.96
CA ARG A 120 2.14 -11.61 3.02
C ARG A 120 1.65 -12.08 1.64
N LEU A 121 1.20 -13.33 1.53
CA LEU A 121 0.69 -13.90 0.29
C LEU A 121 -0.69 -13.35 -0.09
N ASP A 122 -1.40 -12.76 0.85
CA ASP A 122 -2.68 -12.10 0.63
C ASP A 122 -2.56 -10.86 -0.28
N GLU A 123 -1.38 -10.30 -0.41
CA GLU A 123 -1.11 -9.11 -1.21
C GLU A 123 -0.57 -9.43 -2.63
N LEU A 124 -0.30 -10.71 -2.96
CA LEU A 124 0.18 -11.11 -4.30
C LEU A 124 -0.69 -10.57 -5.45
N PRO A 125 -2.04 -10.56 -5.37
CA PRO A 125 -2.85 -10.05 -6.47
C PRO A 125 -2.69 -8.53 -6.71
N GLN A 126 -2.03 -7.77 -5.84
CA GLN A 126 -1.75 -6.36 -6.10
C GLN A 126 -0.84 -6.16 -7.34
N VAL A 127 -0.20 -7.22 -7.83
CA VAL A 127 0.50 -7.20 -9.11
C VAL A 127 -0.42 -6.73 -10.25
N PHE A 128 -1.70 -7.04 -10.22
CA PHE A 128 -2.68 -6.54 -11.18
C PHE A 128 -2.87 -5.03 -11.06
N ASP A 129 -2.81 -4.48 -9.83
CA ASP A 129 -2.90 -3.04 -9.58
C ASP A 129 -1.63 -2.31 -10.06
N VAL A 130 -0.47 -2.99 -10.02
CA VAL A 130 0.77 -2.46 -10.62
C VAL A 130 0.66 -2.46 -12.14
N ILE A 131 0.16 -3.52 -12.76
CA ILE A 131 -0.01 -3.61 -14.22
C ILE A 131 -1.00 -2.54 -14.71
N SER A 132 -2.12 -2.33 -14.02
CA SER A 132 -3.10 -1.29 -14.37
C SER A 132 -2.57 0.14 -14.18
N GLY A 133 -1.53 0.33 -13.36
CA GLY A 133 -0.94 1.63 -13.03
C GLY A 133 -1.58 2.32 -11.84
N ASP A 134 -2.49 1.68 -11.14
CA ASP A 134 -3.05 2.19 -9.89
C ASP A 134 -2.06 2.09 -8.74
N MET A 135 -1.13 1.12 -8.81
CA MET A 135 -0.05 0.94 -7.85
C MET A 135 1.33 0.84 -8.52
N SER A 136 2.34 0.82 -7.68
CA SER A 136 3.75 0.58 -7.96
C SER A 136 4.27 -0.42 -6.90
N PHE A 137 5.42 -1.05 -7.11
CA PHE A 137 6.02 -1.87 -6.06
C PHE A 137 6.39 -1.02 -4.84
N VAL A 138 7.01 0.14 -5.05
CA VAL A 138 7.42 1.05 -3.97
C VAL A 138 6.69 2.38 -4.08
N GLY A 139 6.06 2.80 -2.99
CA GLY A 139 5.29 4.03 -2.87
C GLY A 139 4.55 4.08 -1.54
N THR A 140 3.88 5.18 -1.25
CA THR A 140 3.05 5.28 -0.04
C THR A 140 1.94 4.22 -0.08
N ARG A 141 1.78 3.44 1.00
CA ARG A 141 0.70 2.46 1.10
C ARG A 141 -0.66 3.15 0.92
N PRO A 142 -1.57 2.61 0.07
CA PRO A 142 -2.83 3.28 -0.21
C PRO A 142 -3.77 3.26 1.01
N GLU A 143 -4.23 4.42 1.43
CA GLU A 143 -5.18 4.57 2.53
C GLU A 143 -6.64 4.52 2.04
N VAL A 144 -7.56 4.21 2.96
CA VAL A 144 -9.00 4.35 2.71
C VAL A 144 -9.38 5.83 2.65
N THR A 145 -10.45 6.14 1.92
CA THR A 145 -10.94 7.52 1.77
C THR A 145 -11.13 8.23 3.11
N LYS A 146 -11.62 7.50 4.15
CA LYS A 146 -11.81 8.01 5.50
C LYS A 146 -10.53 8.68 6.04
N TYR A 147 -9.37 8.02 5.95
CA TYR A 147 -8.12 8.54 6.49
C TYR A 147 -7.47 9.59 5.57
N VAL A 148 -7.70 9.50 4.24
CA VAL A 148 -7.22 10.52 3.31
C VAL A 148 -7.92 11.87 3.53
N ASN A 149 -9.18 11.86 3.98
CA ASN A 149 -9.91 13.08 4.33
C ASN A 149 -9.31 13.81 5.55
N GLU A 150 -8.56 13.09 6.40
CA GLU A 150 -7.85 13.64 7.56
C GLU A 150 -6.41 14.08 7.23
N TYR A 151 -6.02 14.06 5.93
CA TYR A 151 -4.68 14.48 5.54
C TYR A 151 -4.44 15.96 5.78
N LYS A 152 -3.32 16.27 6.43
CA LYS A 152 -2.77 17.62 6.43
C LYS A 152 -2.33 18.01 5.01
N PRO A 153 -2.31 19.30 4.64
CA PRO A 153 -1.97 19.75 3.29
C PRO A 153 -0.69 19.14 2.73
N GLU A 154 0.36 19.03 3.53
CA GLU A 154 1.63 18.43 3.12
C GLU A 154 1.52 16.93 2.77
N PHE A 155 0.61 16.19 3.41
CA PHE A 155 0.45 14.75 3.20
C PHE A 155 -0.03 14.41 1.78
N TYR A 156 -0.73 15.34 1.14
CA TYR A 156 -1.14 15.17 -0.26
C TYR A 156 0.05 15.06 -1.22
N ALA A 157 1.26 15.46 -0.83
CA ALA A 157 2.45 15.22 -1.64
C ALA A 157 2.74 13.73 -1.88
N THR A 158 2.28 12.84 -0.98
CA THR A 158 2.40 11.39 -1.14
C THR A 158 1.54 10.86 -2.30
N LEU A 159 0.50 11.60 -2.70
CA LEU A 159 -0.37 11.28 -3.83
C LEU A 159 0.17 11.79 -5.19
N LEU A 160 1.36 12.37 -5.24
CA LEU A 160 2.03 12.71 -6.51
C LEU A 160 2.54 11.49 -7.27
N MET A 161 2.68 10.36 -6.59
CA MET A 161 3.14 9.09 -7.14
C MET A 161 2.09 7.99 -6.91
N PRO A 162 2.11 6.90 -7.71
CA PRO A 162 1.25 5.76 -7.46
C PRO A 162 1.47 5.17 -6.06
N ALA A 163 0.39 4.69 -5.45
CA ALA A 163 0.45 3.97 -4.19
C ALA A 163 1.38 2.75 -4.31
N GLY A 164 2.05 2.37 -3.22
CA GLY A 164 3.01 1.27 -3.19
C GLY A 164 2.47 0.00 -2.53
N ILE A 165 2.94 -1.16 -2.99
CA ILE A 165 2.81 -2.42 -2.26
C ILE A 165 3.63 -2.32 -0.97
N THR A 166 4.82 -1.74 -1.07
CA THR A 166 5.73 -1.49 0.06
C THR A 166 6.24 -0.05 0.10
N SER A 167 6.80 0.33 1.25
CA SER A 167 7.43 1.62 1.49
C SER A 167 8.42 1.53 2.67
N GLU A 168 9.28 2.52 2.84
CA GLU A 168 10.10 2.65 4.07
C GLU A 168 9.22 2.72 5.33
N ALA A 169 8.05 3.38 5.26
CA ALA A 169 7.09 3.38 6.35
C ALA A 169 6.56 1.98 6.64
N SER A 170 6.21 1.19 5.62
CA SER A 170 5.71 -0.18 5.79
C SER A 170 6.75 -1.13 6.41
N ILE A 171 8.03 -0.93 6.11
CA ILE A 171 9.12 -1.72 6.69
C ILE A 171 9.29 -1.39 8.18
N ARG A 172 9.25 -0.10 8.54
CA ARG A 172 9.46 0.38 9.92
C ARG A 172 8.26 0.15 10.85
N TYR A 173 7.06 0.18 10.29
CA TYR A 173 5.80 -0.03 11.03
C TYR A 173 5.20 -1.41 10.73
N LYS A 174 6.04 -2.45 10.62
CA LYS A 174 5.58 -3.83 10.39
C LYS A 174 4.67 -4.34 11.51
N ASP A 175 4.88 -3.86 12.75
CA ASP A 175 4.16 -4.28 13.96
C ASP A 175 3.04 -3.28 14.36
N GLU A 176 2.52 -2.50 13.40
CA GLU A 176 1.41 -1.54 13.58
C GLU A 176 0.21 -2.17 14.30
N TYR A 177 -0.08 -3.45 14.01
CA TYR A 177 -1.19 -4.17 14.64
C TYR A 177 -1.08 -4.28 16.15
N SER A 178 0.12 -4.44 16.71
CA SER A 178 0.33 -4.54 18.15
C SER A 178 0.11 -3.19 18.84
N LEU A 179 0.50 -2.09 18.21
CA LEU A 179 0.25 -0.73 18.72
C LEU A 179 -1.25 -0.42 18.78
N LEU A 180 -2.00 -0.81 17.75
CA LEU A 180 -3.42 -0.53 17.65
C LEU A 180 -4.28 -1.49 18.51
N SER A 181 -3.77 -2.67 18.86
CA SER A 181 -4.50 -3.66 19.68
C SER A 181 -4.74 -3.19 21.12
N ALA A 182 -3.92 -2.26 21.62
CA ALA A 182 -4.02 -1.70 22.98
C ALA A 182 -4.89 -0.44 23.05
N ALA A 183 -5.43 0.04 21.92
CA ALA A 183 -6.17 1.29 21.82
C ALA A 183 -7.68 1.09 22.08
N ASP A 184 -8.27 1.93 22.93
CA ASP A 184 -9.74 1.98 23.14
C ASP A 184 -10.47 2.47 21.88
N ASP A 185 -9.89 3.46 21.19
CA ASP A 185 -10.36 3.99 19.90
C ASP A 185 -9.24 3.85 18.84
N VAL A 186 -9.32 2.75 18.09
CA VAL A 186 -8.34 2.40 17.04
C VAL A 186 -8.26 3.46 15.94
N ASP A 187 -9.39 4.02 15.52
CA ASP A 187 -9.41 5.03 14.45
C ASP A 187 -8.76 6.34 14.91
N LYS A 188 -9.04 6.77 16.14
CA LYS A 188 -8.46 7.99 16.72
C LYS A 188 -6.95 7.86 16.85
N VAL A 189 -6.45 6.78 17.46
CA VAL A 189 -5.00 6.53 17.60
C VAL A 189 -4.33 6.43 16.24
N TYR A 190 -5.00 5.79 15.26
CA TYR A 190 -4.48 5.72 13.90
C TYR A 190 -4.30 7.12 13.29
N ILE A 191 -5.30 7.99 13.37
CA ILE A 191 -5.29 9.33 12.76
C ILE A 191 -4.32 10.27 13.48
N GLU A 192 -4.30 10.25 14.82
CA GLU A 192 -3.54 11.21 15.62
C GLU A 192 -2.06 10.82 15.78
N GLU A 193 -1.72 9.53 15.78
CA GLU A 193 -0.38 9.04 16.08
C GLU A 193 0.25 8.27 14.91
N VAL A 194 -0.38 7.19 14.44
CA VAL A 194 0.22 6.27 13.47
C VAL A 194 0.35 6.91 12.09
N LEU A 195 -0.71 7.54 11.61
CA LEU A 195 -0.74 8.17 10.29
C LEU A 195 0.31 9.29 10.14
N PRO A 196 0.43 10.26 11.07
CA PRO A 196 1.48 11.29 10.99
C PRO A 196 2.90 10.71 11.05
N ALA A 197 3.12 9.72 11.87
CA ALA A 197 4.42 9.06 11.99
C ALA A 197 4.81 8.33 10.70
N LYS A 198 3.89 7.61 10.06
CA LYS A 198 4.08 6.99 8.74
C LYS A 198 4.30 8.02 7.65
N MET A 199 3.54 9.14 7.68
CA MET A 199 3.64 10.20 6.68
C MET A 199 5.00 10.89 6.70
N LYS A 200 5.66 11.02 7.85
CA LYS A 200 7.03 11.52 7.94
C LYS A 200 7.98 10.73 7.03
N TRP A 201 7.91 9.40 7.05
CA TRP A 201 8.74 8.53 6.21
C TRP A 201 8.32 8.55 4.74
N ASN A 202 7.02 8.58 4.49
CA ASN A 202 6.49 8.64 3.13
C ASN A 202 6.88 9.96 2.43
N LEU A 203 6.73 11.09 3.11
CA LEU A 203 7.15 12.40 2.60
C LEU A 203 8.66 12.46 2.34
N GLU A 204 9.47 11.91 3.26
CA GLU A 204 10.91 11.85 3.05
C GLU A 204 11.28 10.97 1.86
N SER A 205 10.56 9.86 1.62
CA SER A 205 10.74 9.02 0.44
C SER A 205 10.43 9.80 -0.85
N VAL A 206 9.34 10.57 -0.89
CA VAL A 206 9.01 11.44 -2.03
C VAL A 206 10.09 12.53 -2.22
N ARG A 207 10.51 13.18 -1.15
CA ARG A 207 11.53 14.24 -1.15
C ARG A 207 12.87 13.74 -1.69
N ARG A 208 13.29 12.53 -1.27
CA ARG A 208 14.57 11.90 -1.66
C ARG A 208 14.43 10.92 -2.82
N PHE A 209 13.32 10.96 -3.56
CA PHE A 209 13.09 10.02 -4.65
C PHE A 209 14.32 9.88 -5.55
N ARG A 210 14.74 8.63 -5.76
CA ARG A 210 15.73 8.18 -6.76
C ARG A 210 15.37 6.75 -7.16
N PHE A 211 15.38 6.45 -8.44
CA PHE A 211 15.02 5.12 -8.94
C PHE A 211 15.80 3.97 -8.26
N LEU A 212 17.10 4.12 -8.08
CA LEU A 212 17.92 3.10 -7.41
C LEU A 212 17.54 2.88 -5.93
N ARG A 213 17.04 3.91 -5.24
CA ARG A 213 16.54 3.74 -3.87
C ARG A 213 15.27 2.91 -3.82
N GLU A 214 14.40 3.04 -4.82
CA GLU A 214 13.20 2.22 -4.94
C GLU A 214 13.56 0.73 -5.04
N ILE A 215 14.54 0.40 -5.90
CA ILE A 215 15.07 -0.96 -6.02
C ILE A 215 15.61 -1.45 -4.67
N LEU A 216 16.39 -0.62 -3.97
CA LEU A 216 16.91 -0.98 -2.64
C LEU A 216 15.79 -1.22 -1.63
N THR A 217 14.73 -0.40 -1.63
CA THR A 217 13.56 -0.58 -0.76
C THR A 217 12.84 -1.90 -1.06
N MET A 218 12.74 -2.32 -2.33
CA MET A 218 12.19 -3.64 -2.68
C MET A 218 13.00 -4.77 -2.03
N PHE A 219 14.34 -4.76 -2.14
CA PHE A 219 15.19 -5.77 -1.50
C PHE A 219 15.09 -5.76 0.03
N ARG A 220 15.03 -4.57 0.65
CA ARG A 220 14.83 -4.43 2.09
C ARG A 220 13.48 -5.01 2.53
N THR A 221 12.43 -4.83 1.73
CA THR A 221 11.12 -5.42 2.02
C THR A 221 11.18 -6.94 2.06
N VAL A 222 11.81 -7.56 1.03
CA VAL A 222 11.98 -9.01 1.00
C VAL A 222 12.74 -9.50 2.25
N ALA A 223 13.83 -8.82 2.60
CA ALA A 223 14.62 -9.17 3.77
C ALA A 223 13.84 -8.98 5.09
N ALA A 224 13.03 -7.92 5.21
CA ALA A 224 12.17 -7.69 6.38
C ALA A 224 11.08 -8.77 6.53
N VAL A 225 10.49 -9.22 5.41
CA VAL A 225 9.53 -10.34 5.41
C VAL A 225 10.20 -11.66 5.82
N LEU A 226 11.48 -11.86 5.48
CA LEU A 226 12.26 -13.04 5.86
C LEU A 226 12.85 -12.96 7.28
N GLY A 227 12.44 -11.97 8.09
CA GLY A 227 12.82 -11.86 9.50
C GLY A 227 14.16 -11.15 9.78
N LYS A 228 14.74 -10.48 8.81
CA LYS A 228 15.92 -9.63 9.04
C LYS A 228 15.46 -8.25 9.53
N ASP A 229 15.77 -7.93 10.78
CA ASP A 229 15.55 -6.58 11.29
C ASP A 229 16.58 -5.62 10.70
N TYR A 230 16.11 -4.55 10.09
CA TYR A 230 16.91 -3.41 9.69
C TYR A 230 16.62 -2.26 10.67
N ASN A 231 17.44 -2.16 11.71
CA ASN A 231 17.54 -0.95 12.53
C ASN A 231 18.26 0.17 11.77
#